data_0fb1685c27a1dce293690fd50262deac
#
_entry.id   0fb1685c27a1dce293690fd50262deac
#
_cell.length_a   1.000
_cell.length_b   1.000
_cell.length_c   1.000
_cell.angle_alpha   90.00
_cell.angle_beta   90.00
_cell.angle_gamma   90.00
#
_symmetry.space_group_name_H-M   'P 1'
#
loop_
_entity.id
_entity.type
_entity.pdbx_description
1 polymer ?
#
loop_
_entity_poly.entity_id
_entity_poly.type
_entity_poly.pdbx_seq_one_letter_code
_entity_poly.pdbx_strand_id
1 'polypeptide(L)'
;MIKVIGFDLDNTLWPVKPAILHAEQQLKIHLAAVAPRIDYPPDDIQDLRDTVLAENPDYSFRLTDLRRAILHRLVQREPKHHDQAEDVVDRAMKVFLKARNHVTLYSGAEAALRTLSQTYALCTLTNGNADVGQLSIGGFF
;
A
#
# COMPACT_ATOMS: atom_id res chain seq x y z
N MET A 1 -16.55 -26.40 17.32
CA MET A 1 -15.36 -26.79 16.51
C MET A 1 -15.02 -25.62 15.59
N ILE A 2 -13.76 -25.12 15.61
CA ILE A 2 -13.26 -24.06 14.73
C ILE A 2 -13.22 -24.60 13.31
N LYS A 3 -13.70 -23.81 12.33
CA LYS A 3 -13.69 -24.17 10.90
C LYS A 3 -12.91 -23.19 10.05
N VAL A 4 -12.80 -21.94 10.51
CA VAL A 4 -12.15 -20.84 9.77
C VAL A 4 -11.18 -20.14 10.70
N ILE A 5 -10.02 -19.75 10.17
CA ILE A 5 -9.02 -18.94 10.86
C ILE A 5 -8.78 -17.68 10.02
N GLY A 6 -8.99 -16.50 10.63
CA GLY A 6 -8.67 -15.22 10.04
C GLY A 6 -7.26 -14.78 10.40
N PHE A 7 -6.50 -14.30 9.42
CA PHE A 7 -5.16 -13.78 9.60
C PHE A 7 -5.12 -12.28 9.29
N ASP A 8 -4.58 -11.51 10.20
CA ASP A 8 -4.03 -10.21 9.85
C ASP A 8 -2.74 -10.42 9.02
N LEU A 9 -2.36 -9.44 8.24
CA LEU A 9 -1.26 -9.55 7.30
C LEU A 9 -0.01 -8.79 7.79
N ASP A 10 -0.10 -7.46 7.85
CA ASP A 10 1.01 -6.58 8.20
C ASP A 10 1.45 -6.77 9.65
N ASN A 11 2.75 -6.96 9.88
CA ASN A 11 3.34 -7.29 11.19
C ASN A 11 2.85 -8.62 11.81
N THR A 12 2.06 -9.40 11.07
CA THR A 12 1.62 -10.75 11.45
C THR A 12 2.31 -11.80 10.59
N LEU A 13 2.27 -11.67 9.26
CA LEU A 13 2.93 -12.59 8.34
C LEU A 13 4.26 -12.06 7.79
N TRP A 14 4.46 -10.76 7.82
CA TRP A 14 5.69 -10.06 7.43
C TRP A 14 5.82 -8.71 8.15
N PRO A 15 7.02 -8.12 8.24
CA PRO A 15 7.21 -6.77 8.75
C PRO A 15 6.72 -5.74 7.73
N VAL A 16 5.79 -4.86 8.11
CA VAL A 16 5.19 -3.86 7.21
C VAL A 16 6.20 -2.79 6.78
N LYS A 17 7.06 -2.35 7.69
CA LYS A 17 7.96 -1.19 7.46
C LYS A 17 8.86 -1.36 6.23
N PRO A 18 9.58 -2.48 6.02
CA PRO A 18 10.38 -2.67 4.82
C PRO A 18 9.57 -2.62 3.52
N ALA A 19 8.36 -3.20 3.51
CA ALA A 19 7.48 -3.20 2.34
C ALA A 19 7.02 -1.78 1.99
N ILE A 20 6.63 -0.98 2.99
CA ILE A 20 6.24 0.42 2.78
C ILE A 20 7.43 1.26 2.30
N LEU A 21 8.60 1.13 2.92
CA LEU A 21 9.80 1.88 2.49
C LEU A 21 10.19 1.54 1.05
N HIS A 22 10.11 0.28 0.65
CA HIS A 22 10.34 -0.14 -0.72
C HIS A 22 9.31 0.51 -1.67
N ALA A 23 8.04 0.47 -1.33
CA ALA A 23 6.99 1.08 -2.15
C ALA A 23 7.15 2.60 -2.30
N GLU A 24 7.51 3.30 -1.22
CA GLU A 24 7.81 4.75 -1.25
C GLU A 24 9.01 5.06 -2.16
N GLN A 25 10.05 4.24 -2.10
CA GLN A 25 11.22 4.41 -2.96
C GLN A 25 10.87 4.24 -4.44
N GLN A 26 10.09 3.20 -4.79
CA GLN A 26 9.65 2.96 -6.16
C GLN A 26 8.73 4.09 -6.66
N LEU A 27 7.84 4.57 -5.82
CA LEU A 27 6.98 5.71 -6.11
C LEU A 27 7.82 6.97 -6.41
N LYS A 28 8.81 7.28 -5.56
CA LYS A 28 9.71 8.43 -5.74
C LYS A 28 10.48 8.36 -7.06
N ILE A 29 11.04 7.19 -7.37
CA ILE A 29 11.73 6.94 -8.65
C ILE A 29 10.79 7.18 -9.83
N HIS A 30 9.57 6.65 -9.76
CA HIS A 30 8.58 6.82 -10.81
C HIS A 30 8.20 8.29 -11.02
N LEU A 31 7.89 9.02 -9.95
CA LEU A 31 7.53 10.45 -10.02
C LEU A 31 8.68 11.28 -10.59
N ALA A 32 9.93 11.02 -10.18
CA ALA A 32 11.10 11.71 -10.73
C ALA A 32 11.27 11.50 -12.25
N ALA A 33 10.84 10.36 -12.78
CA ALA A 33 10.91 10.06 -14.22
C ALA A 33 9.77 10.69 -15.03
N VAL A 34 8.53 10.68 -14.50
CA VAL A 34 7.34 11.12 -15.27
C VAL A 34 6.93 12.57 -14.98
N ALA A 35 7.29 13.07 -13.82
CA ALA A 35 6.94 14.40 -13.34
C ALA A 35 8.10 15.00 -12.51
N PRO A 36 9.27 15.28 -13.14
CA PRO A 36 10.53 15.61 -12.43
C PRO A 36 10.48 16.90 -11.61
N ARG A 37 9.45 17.71 -11.79
CA ARG A 37 9.24 18.94 -10.99
C ARG A 37 8.40 18.69 -9.75
N ILE A 38 7.76 17.52 -9.63
CA ILE A 38 7.03 17.15 -8.43
C ILE A 38 8.05 16.65 -7.42
N ASP A 39 8.37 17.50 -6.46
CA ASP A 39 9.15 17.06 -5.30
C ASP A 39 8.27 16.24 -4.36
N TYR A 40 8.86 15.23 -3.76
CA TYR A 40 8.20 14.31 -2.83
C TYR A 40 8.98 14.26 -1.51
N PRO A 41 9.14 15.40 -0.80
CA PRO A 41 9.87 15.44 0.46
C PRO A 41 9.01 14.88 1.60
N PRO A 42 9.61 14.18 2.57
CA PRO A 42 8.87 13.56 3.67
C PRO A 42 8.04 14.55 4.50
N ASP A 43 8.57 15.74 4.77
CA ASP A 43 7.88 16.75 5.59
C ASP A 43 6.61 17.28 4.87
N ASP A 44 6.70 17.61 3.59
CA ASP A 44 5.55 18.02 2.80
C ASP A 44 4.47 16.94 2.71
N ILE A 45 4.89 15.67 2.64
CA ILE A 45 3.96 14.54 2.62
C ILE A 45 3.20 14.43 3.95
N GLN A 46 3.88 14.67 5.07
CA GLN A 46 3.21 14.65 6.37
C GLN A 46 2.19 15.79 6.49
N ASP A 47 2.56 17.02 6.09
CA ASP A 47 1.65 18.17 6.10
C ASP A 47 0.44 17.96 5.19
N LEU A 48 0.65 17.40 4.00
CA LEU A 48 -0.43 17.04 3.09
C LEU A 48 -1.33 15.94 3.67
N ARG A 49 -0.74 14.95 4.31
CA ARG A 49 -1.49 13.89 4.99
C ARG A 49 -2.41 14.47 6.06
N ASP A 50 -1.88 15.34 6.91
CA ASP A 50 -2.63 15.95 8.00
C ASP A 50 -3.77 16.84 7.46
N THR A 51 -3.50 17.59 6.39
CA THR A 51 -4.51 18.37 5.69
C THR A 51 -5.62 17.51 5.10
N VAL A 52 -5.26 16.44 4.38
CA VAL A 52 -6.24 15.53 3.77
C VAL A 52 -7.08 14.82 4.81
N LEU A 53 -6.49 14.40 5.94
CA LEU A 53 -7.21 13.77 7.04
C LEU A 53 -8.14 14.74 7.78
N ALA A 54 -7.75 16.01 7.92
CA ALA A 54 -8.63 17.03 8.49
C ALA A 54 -9.88 17.27 7.63
N GLU A 55 -9.75 17.22 6.32
CA GLU A 55 -10.87 17.37 5.38
C GLU A 55 -11.69 16.07 5.21
N ASN A 56 -11.03 14.92 5.30
CA ASN A 56 -11.62 13.60 5.07
C ASN A 56 -11.20 12.62 6.18
N PRO A 57 -11.78 12.69 7.38
CA PRO A 57 -11.39 11.84 8.52
C PRO A 57 -11.46 10.34 8.24
N ASP A 58 -12.42 9.91 7.39
CA ASP A 58 -12.61 8.51 7.01
C ASP A 58 -11.41 7.92 6.25
N TYR A 59 -10.55 8.76 5.67
CA TYR A 59 -9.34 8.28 5.00
C TYR A 59 -8.30 7.71 5.96
N SER A 60 -8.47 7.91 7.27
CA SER A 60 -7.67 7.23 8.30
C SER A 60 -7.76 5.69 8.22
N PHE A 61 -8.88 5.16 7.72
CA PHE A 61 -9.13 3.73 7.50
C PHE A 61 -9.06 3.32 6.02
N ARG A 62 -8.93 4.28 5.11
CA ARG A 62 -8.89 4.10 3.66
C ARG A 62 -7.53 4.53 3.11
N LEU A 63 -6.49 3.78 3.48
CA LEU A 63 -5.09 4.15 3.22
C LEU A 63 -4.76 4.37 1.74
N THR A 64 -5.41 3.63 0.84
CA THR A 64 -5.25 3.82 -0.62
C THR A 64 -5.82 5.15 -1.08
N ASP A 65 -7.02 5.51 -0.60
CA ASP A 65 -7.66 6.78 -0.93
C ASP A 65 -6.89 7.97 -0.33
N LEU A 66 -6.40 7.82 0.91
CA LEU A 66 -5.53 8.82 1.54
C LEU A 66 -4.29 9.11 0.68
N ARG A 67 -3.59 8.06 0.27
CA ARG A 67 -2.39 8.22 -0.57
C ARG A 67 -2.72 8.84 -1.92
N ARG A 68 -3.81 8.38 -2.55
CA ARG A 68 -4.28 8.94 -3.82
C ARG A 68 -4.57 10.43 -3.69
N ALA A 69 -5.24 10.87 -2.63
CA ALA A 69 -5.54 12.27 -2.39
C ALA A 69 -4.28 13.11 -2.17
N ILE A 70 -3.29 12.59 -1.43
CA ILE A 70 -1.99 13.24 -1.24
C ILE A 70 -1.28 13.42 -2.58
N LEU A 71 -1.19 12.36 -3.38
CA LEU A 71 -0.55 12.41 -4.70
C LEU A 71 -1.26 13.40 -5.63
N HIS A 72 -2.59 13.41 -5.62
CA HIS A 72 -3.37 14.34 -6.44
C HIS A 72 -3.03 15.79 -6.10
N ARG A 73 -2.93 16.14 -4.81
CA ARG A 73 -2.54 17.49 -4.37
C ARG A 73 -1.11 17.85 -4.76
N LEU A 74 -0.19 16.89 -4.70
CA LEU A 74 1.17 17.11 -5.17
C LEU A 74 1.22 17.40 -6.67
N VAL A 75 0.52 16.59 -7.46
CA VAL A 75 0.48 16.74 -8.92
C VAL A 75 -0.16 18.06 -9.32
N GLN A 76 -1.20 18.50 -8.61
CA GLN A 76 -1.86 19.78 -8.86
C GLN A 76 -1.00 21.01 -8.58
N ARG A 77 0.07 20.91 -7.81
CA ARG A 77 1.04 22.00 -7.60
C ARG A 77 1.81 22.35 -8.88
N GLU A 78 1.85 21.42 -9.87
CA GLU A 78 2.53 21.60 -11.14
C GLU A 78 1.53 21.87 -12.28
N PRO A 79 1.43 23.13 -12.78
CA PRO A 79 0.45 23.51 -13.80
C PRO A 79 0.48 22.66 -15.07
N LYS A 80 1.67 22.15 -15.44
CA LYS A 80 1.84 21.30 -16.63
C LYS A 80 1.10 19.97 -16.56
N HIS A 81 0.75 19.52 -15.38
CA HIS A 81 0.12 18.22 -15.14
C HIS A 81 -1.36 18.34 -14.78
N HIS A 82 -1.95 19.54 -14.73
CA HIS A 82 -3.33 19.75 -14.34
C HIS A 82 -4.29 18.89 -15.17
N ASP A 83 -4.16 18.92 -16.50
CA ASP A 83 -5.04 18.19 -17.42
C ASP A 83 -4.79 16.68 -17.42
N GLN A 84 -3.67 16.22 -16.86
CA GLN A 84 -3.24 14.81 -16.80
C GLN A 84 -3.08 14.31 -15.36
N ALA A 85 -3.53 15.08 -14.37
CA ALA A 85 -3.30 14.78 -12.97
C ALA A 85 -3.81 13.38 -12.59
N GLU A 86 -5.00 13.01 -13.02
CA GLU A 86 -5.57 11.68 -12.76
C GLU A 86 -4.71 10.56 -13.34
N ASP A 87 -4.24 10.70 -14.59
CA ASP A 87 -3.41 9.67 -15.22
C ASP A 87 -2.04 9.53 -14.55
N VAL A 88 -1.42 10.64 -14.14
CA VAL A 88 -0.17 10.63 -13.36
C VAL A 88 -0.38 9.95 -12.02
N VAL A 89 -1.45 10.30 -11.30
CA VAL A 89 -1.80 9.70 -10.01
C VAL A 89 -2.10 8.21 -10.16
N ASP A 90 -2.88 7.81 -11.17
CA ASP A 90 -3.22 6.40 -11.42
C ASP A 90 -1.97 5.55 -11.66
N ARG A 91 -1.05 6.04 -12.47
CA ARG A 91 0.23 5.35 -12.74
C ARG A 91 1.09 5.27 -11.48
N ALA A 92 1.20 6.36 -10.74
CA ALA A 92 1.94 6.41 -9.48
C ALA A 92 1.37 5.43 -8.45
N MET A 93 0.04 5.37 -8.30
CA MET A 93 -0.63 4.42 -7.42
C MET A 93 -0.40 2.95 -7.84
N LYS A 94 -0.43 2.65 -9.14
CA LYS A 94 -0.12 1.29 -9.64
C LYS A 94 1.29 0.88 -9.28
N VAL A 95 2.27 1.77 -9.42
CA VAL A 95 3.66 1.52 -9.04
C VAL A 95 3.77 1.26 -7.54
N PHE A 96 3.16 2.13 -6.73
CA PHE A 96 3.17 1.98 -5.28
C PHE A 96 2.56 0.65 -4.83
N LEU A 97 1.33 0.34 -5.27
CA LEU A 97 0.62 -0.87 -4.86
C LEU A 97 1.34 -2.15 -5.31
N LYS A 98 1.90 -2.16 -6.51
CA LYS A 98 2.72 -3.27 -6.98
C LYS A 98 3.94 -3.48 -6.08
N ALA A 99 4.67 -2.42 -5.77
CA ALA A 99 5.85 -2.48 -4.91
C ALA A 99 5.50 -2.82 -3.46
N ARG A 100 4.32 -2.38 -2.98
CA ARG A 100 3.78 -2.67 -1.64
C ARG A 100 3.56 -4.16 -1.40
N ASN A 101 3.28 -4.92 -2.45
CA ASN A 101 3.12 -6.37 -2.39
C ASN A 101 4.46 -7.14 -2.44
N HIS A 102 5.59 -6.43 -2.46
CA HIS A 102 6.90 -7.04 -2.36
C HIS A 102 7.30 -7.24 -0.89
N VAL A 103 6.87 -8.35 -0.31
CA VAL A 103 7.03 -8.65 1.11
C VAL A 103 7.99 -9.81 1.35
N THR A 104 8.65 -9.80 2.50
CA THR A 104 9.45 -10.93 2.99
C THR A 104 8.76 -11.49 4.22
N LEU A 105 8.28 -12.73 4.13
CA LEU A 105 7.56 -13.40 5.20
C LEU A 105 8.46 -13.61 6.43
N TYR A 106 7.87 -13.59 7.61
CA TYR A 106 8.54 -14.08 8.81
C TYR A 106 8.91 -15.55 8.67
N SER A 107 10.01 -15.94 9.29
CA SER A 107 10.43 -17.35 9.33
C SER A 107 9.31 -18.24 9.88
N GLY A 108 8.97 -19.29 9.15
CA GLY A 108 7.90 -20.23 9.52
C GLY A 108 6.48 -19.80 9.15
N ALA A 109 6.23 -18.56 8.72
CA ALA A 109 4.87 -18.10 8.39
C ALA A 109 4.23 -18.94 7.27
N GLU A 110 4.95 -19.18 6.18
CA GLU A 110 4.43 -20.03 5.09
C GLU A 110 4.18 -21.47 5.53
N ALA A 111 5.09 -22.05 6.31
CA ALA A 111 4.94 -23.42 6.82
C ALA A 111 3.71 -23.53 7.74
N ALA A 112 3.46 -22.55 8.59
CA ALA A 112 2.28 -22.49 9.44
C ALA A 112 0.99 -22.40 8.61
N LEU A 113 0.92 -21.51 7.60
CA LEU A 113 -0.23 -21.41 6.71
C LEU A 113 -0.49 -22.72 5.97
N ARG A 114 0.54 -23.36 5.45
CA ARG A 114 0.46 -24.65 4.77
C ARG A 114 -0.11 -25.75 5.68
N THR A 115 0.32 -25.80 6.92
CA THR A 115 -0.17 -26.80 7.90
C THR A 115 -1.62 -26.52 8.27
N LEU A 116 -1.96 -25.26 8.54
CA LEU A 116 -3.31 -24.89 8.98
C LEU A 116 -4.35 -25.05 7.85
N SER A 117 -3.98 -24.74 6.60
CA SER A 117 -4.87 -24.90 5.44
C SER A 117 -5.30 -26.34 5.16
N GLN A 118 -4.59 -27.35 5.70
CA GLN A 118 -5.00 -28.76 5.59
C GLN A 118 -6.23 -29.10 6.43
N THR A 119 -6.52 -28.30 7.46
CA THR A 119 -7.60 -28.60 8.42
C THR A 119 -8.65 -27.50 8.46
N TYR A 120 -8.27 -26.25 8.20
CA TYR A 120 -9.12 -25.06 8.34
C TYR A 120 -9.21 -24.30 7.02
N ALA A 121 -10.35 -23.68 6.77
CA ALA A 121 -10.42 -22.63 5.78
C ALA A 121 -9.69 -21.39 6.34
N LEU A 122 -8.81 -20.79 5.54
CA LEU A 122 -8.09 -19.57 5.94
C LEU A 122 -8.69 -18.36 5.24
N CYS A 123 -8.72 -17.23 5.90
CA CYS A 123 -9.12 -15.96 5.31
C CYS A 123 -8.24 -14.83 5.85
N THR A 124 -8.22 -13.70 5.14
CA THR A 124 -7.49 -12.51 5.56
C THR A 124 -8.42 -11.50 6.22
N LEU A 125 -7.94 -10.87 7.29
CA LEU A 125 -8.59 -9.75 8.00
C LEU A 125 -7.54 -8.67 8.18
N THR A 126 -7.49 -7.70 7.27
CA THR A 126 -6.46 -6.66 7.30
C THR A 126 -7.08 -5.27 7.13
N ASN A 127 -6.53 -4.30 7.84
CA ASN A 127 -6.79 -2.87 7.64
C ASN A 127 -5.75 -2.20 6.72
N GLY A 128 -4.76 -2.96 6.26
CA GLY A 128 -3.77 -2.53 5.29
C GLY A 128 -4.29 -2.59 3.84
N ASN A 129 -3.41 -2.28 2.91
CA ASN A 129 -3.70 -2.30 1.47
C ASN A 129 -2.83 -3.31 0.69
N ALA A 130 -2.29 -4.32 1.36
CA ALA A 130 -1.66 -5.44 0.69
C ALA A 130 -2.72 -6.33 0.01
N ASP A 131 -2.44 -6.74 -1.21
CA ASP A 131 -3.28 -7.68 -1.95
C ASP A 131 -2.67 -9.09 -1.84
N VAL A 132 -3.23 -9.89 -0.94
CA VAL A 132 -2.73 -11.23 -0.68
C VAL A 132 -2.78 -12.13 -1.93
N GLY A 133 -3.71 -11.89 -2.84
CA GLY A 133 -3.83 -12.61 -4.10
C GLY A 133 -2.62 -12.43 -5.03
N GLN A 134 -1.83 -11.37 -4.83
CA GLN A 134 -0.59 -11.12 -5.57
C GLN A 134 0.67 -11.66 -4.87
N LEU A 135 0.52 -12.29 -3.71
CA LEU A 135 1.62 -12.86 -2.94
C LEU A 135 1.77 -14.37 -3.17
N SER A 136 2.95 -14.90 -2.91
CA SER A 136 3.23 -16.35 -3.01
C SER A 136 2.33 -17.19 -2.10
N ILE A 137 1.81 -16.61 -1.03
CA ILE A 137 0.92 -17.24 -0.06
C ILE A 137 -0.56 -17.12 -0.39
N GLY A 138 -0.92 -16.41 -1.47
CA GLY A 138 -2.32 -16.14 -1.83
C GLY A 138 -3.16 -17.40 -2.03
N GLY A 139 -2.55 -18.51 -2.46
CA GLY A 139 -3.23 -19.77 -2.64
C GLY A 139 -3.67 -20.50 -1.35
N PHE A 140 -3.35 -19.96 -0.17
CA PHE A 140 -3.81 -20.53 1.12
C PHE A 140 -5.14 -19.92 1.61
N PHE A 141 -5.60 -18.79 1.02
CA PHE A 141 -6.75 -18.03 1.45
C PHE A 141 -7.94 -18.10 0.48
#